data_4fe6cc752b530e78d2d04fc5f7f068cc
#
_entry.id   4fe6cc752b530e78d2d04fc5f7f068cc
#
_cell.length_a   1.000
_cell.length_b   1.000
_cell.length_c   1.000
_cell.angle_alpha   90.00
_cell.angle_beta   90.00
_cell.angle_gamma   90.00
#
_symmetry.space_group_name_H-M   'P 1'
#
loop_
_entity.id
_entity.type
_entity.pdbx_description
1 polymer ?
#
loop_
_entity_poly.entity_id
_entity_poly.type
_entity_poly.pdbx_seq_one_letter_code
_entity_poly.pdbx_strand_id
1 'polypeptide(L)' 'MDLFVLQHLHVLDDGEEDVKFIGVYSTRAAAQQAVDRLRLKPGFCETPEGFSIDPYTLDEDNWQDGYTTVVGSLL' A
#
# COMPACT_ATOMS: atom_id res chain seq x y z
N MET A 1 -10.62 -11.61 -10.87
CA MET A 1 -9.37 -11.98 -10.17
C MET A 1 -8.94 -10.86 -9.26
N ASP A 2 -8.74 -11.16 -8.02
CA ASP A 2 -8.30 -10.17 -7.06
C ASP A 2 -6.79 -10.18 -6.94
N LEU A 3 -6.23 -8.99 -6.77
CA LEU A 3 -4.83 -8.79 -6.50
C LEU A 3 -4.69 -8.07 -5.16
N PHE A 4 -3.54 -8.20 -4.56
CA PHE A 4 -3.29 -7.60 -3.25
C PHE A 4 -2.06 -6.71 -3.33
N VAL A 5 -2.26 -5.44 -3.08
CA VAL A 5 -1.20 -4.44 -3.15
C VAL A 5 -0.62 -4.26 -1.75
N LEU A 6 0.68 -4.40 -1.66
CA LEU A 6 1.40 -4.25 -0.40
C LEU A 6 2.17 -2.94 -0.41
N GLN A 7 1.93 -2.12 0.60
CA GLN A 7 2.61 -0.86 0.80
C GLN A 7 3.07 -0.73 2.24
N HIS A 8 3.99 0.18 2.47
CA HIS A 8 4.46 0.48 3.82
C HIS A 8 4.44 1.98 4.03
N LEU A 9 3.80 2.40 5.11
CA LEU A 9 3.74 3.80 5.51
C LEU A 9 4.63 4.03 6.71
N HIS A 10 5.48 5.02 6.62
CA HIS A 10 6.32 5.46 7.73
C HIS A 10 6.09 6.95 7.94
N VAL A 11 5.60 7.32 9.10
CA VAL A 11 5.41 8.73 9.45
C VAL A 11 6.72 9.24 10.03
N LEU A 12 7.27 10.25 9.39
CA LEU A 12 8.54 10.81 9.80
C LEU A 12 8.38 11.76 10.97
N ASP A 13 9.49 12.14 11.59
CA ASP A 13 9.48 12.98 12.78
C ASP A 13 8.80 14.33 12.56
N ASP A 14 8.87 14.84 11.34
CA ASP A 14 8.27 16.14 11.00
C ASP A 14 6.80 16.01 10.62
N GLY A 15 6.23 14.81 10.73
CA GLY A 15 4.84 14.56 10.38
C GLY A 15 4.62 14.18 8.93
N GLU A 16 5.64 14.20 8.11
CA GLU A 16 5.50 13.78 6.73
C GLU A 16 5.40 12.27 6.64
N GLU A 17 4.75 11.80 5.59
CA GLU A 17 4.55 10.38 5.36
C GLU A 17 5.43 9.90 4.23
N ASP A 18 6.10 8.78 4.46
CA ASP A 18 6.89 8.09 3.46
C ASP A 18 6.18 6.79 3.12
N VAL A 19 5.61 6.72 1.92
CA VAL A 19 4.87 5.54 1.47
C VAL A 19 5.72 4.79 0.46
N LYS A 20 6.01 3.52 0.76
CA LYS A 20 6.76 2.66 -0.14
C LYS A 20 5.84 1.64 -0.77
N PHE A 21 5.80 1.61 -2.08
CA PHE A 21 5.10 0.57 -2.81
C PHE A 21 6.03 -0.64 -2.88
N ILE A 22 5.56 -1.78 -2.37
CA ILE A 22 6.40 -2.97 -2.30
C ILE A 22 6.11 -3.93 -3.43
N GLY A 23 4.85 -4.25 -3.67
CA GLY A 23 4.53 -5.19 -4.72
C GLY A 23 3.05 -5.50 -4.82
N VAL A 24 2.74 -6.33 -5.80
CA VAL A 24 1.39 -6.82 -6.04
C VAL A 24 1.44 -8.34 -6.00
N TYR A 25 0.50 -8.93 -5.28
CA TYR A 25 0.49 -10.38 -5.05
C TYR A 25 -0.85 -10.96 -5.46
N SER A 26 -0.82 -12.21 -5.89
CA SER A 26 -2.04 -12.89 -6.34
C SER A 26 -2.92 -13.36 -5.19
N THR A 27 -2.37 -13.47 -3.98
CA THR A 27 -3.13 -13.89 -2.81
C THR A 27 -2.73 -13.03 -1.62
N ARG A 28 -3.65 -12.94 -0.66
CA ARG A 28 -3.35 -12.24 0.59
C ARG A 28 -2.23 -12.98 1.35
N ALA A 29 -2.21 -14.29 1.27
CA ALA A 29 -1.17 -15.06 1.95
C ALA A 29 0.22 -14.73 1.41
N ALA A 30 0.35 -14.57 0.08
CA ALA A 30 1.63 -14.19 -0.51
C ALA A 30 2.06 -12.81 -0.06
N ALA A 31 1.12 -11.86 0.02
CA ALA A 31 1.42 -10.52 0.51
C ALA A 31 1.86 -10.57 1.98
N GLN A 32 1.19 -11.39 2.79
CA GLN A 32 1.55 -11.53 4.19
C GLN A 32 2.94 -12.13 4.36
N GLN A 33 3.30 -13.09 3.51
CA GLN A 33 4.65 -13.64 3.55
C GLN A 33 5.70 -12.59 3.22
N ALA A 34 5.37 -11.68 2.32
CA ALA A 34 6.29 -10.58 2.02
C ALA A 34 6.46 -9.67 3.23
N VAL A 35 5.37 -9.37 3.95
CA VAL A 35 5.45 -8.62 5.21
C VAL A 35 6.39 -9.33 6.18
N ASP A 36 6.22 -10.63 6.34
CA ASP A 36 7.02 -11.40 7.29
C ASP A 36 8.51 -11.35 6.94
N ARG A 37 8.84 -11.32 5.65
CA ARG A 37 10.24 -11.22 5.22
C ARG A 37 10.81 -9.83 5.44
N LEU A 38 9.99 -8.81 5.22
CA LEU A 38 10.48 -7.43 5.18
C LEU A 38 10.47 -6.74 6.53
N ARG A 39 9.61 -7.15 7.43
CA ARG A 39 9.42 -6.45 8.70
C ARG A 39 10.69 -6.35 9.54
N LEU A 40 11.64 -7.23 9.30
CA LEU A 40 12.90 -7.25 10.04
C LEU A 40 14.02 -6.51 9.32
N LYS A 41 13.78 -6.03 8.12
CA LYS A 41 14.81 -5.40 7.31
C LYS A 41 14.89 -3.91 7.60
N PRO A 42 16.07 -3.32 7.39
CA PRO A 42 16.24 -1.87 7.52
C PRO A 42 15.23 -1.13 6.63
N GLY A 43 14.67 -0.07 7.15
CA GLY A 43 13.64 0.68 6.45
C GLY A 43 12.24 0.26 6.82
N PHE A 44 12.08 -0.91 7.46
CA PHE A 44 10.76 -1.41 7.87
C PHE A 44 10.73 -1.79 9.34
N CYS A 45 11.85 -2.21 9.90
CA CYS A 45 11.86 -2.76 11.24
C CYS A 45 11.52 -1.76 12.34
N GLU A 46 11.63 -0.48 12.06
CA GLU A 46 11.28 0.55 13.03
C GLU A 46 9.79 0.81 13.06
N THR A 47 9.07 0.45 12.00
CA THR A 47 7.63 0.66 11.90
C THR A 47 6.97 -0.58 11.31
N PRO A 48 7.07 -1.72 11.99
CA PRO A 48 6.54 -2.98 11.44
C PRO A 48 5.02 -2.98 11.30
N GLU A 49 4.33 -2.09 11.97
CA GLU A 49 2.88 -1.96 11.86
C GLU A 49 2.44 -1.09 10.70
N GLY A 50 3.39 -0.53 9.95
CA GLY A 50 3.06 0.36 8.84
C GLY A 50 2.68 -0.35 7.54
N PHE A 51 2.73 -1.66 7.50
CA PHE A 51 2.34 -2.40 6.30
C PHE A 51 0.84 -2.38 6.09
N SER A 52 0.42 -2.26 4.84
CA SER A 52 -0.99 -2.40 4.49
C SER A 52 -1.13 -3.29 3.26
N ILE A 53 -2.15 -4.15 3.29
CA ILE A 53 -2.47 -5.06 2.19
C ILE A 53 -3.86 -4.68 1.72
N ASP A 54 -3.96 -4.16 0.50
CA ASP A 54 -5.22 -3.69 -0.04
C ASP A 54 -5.65 -4.53 -1.24
N PRO A 55 -6.88 -5.05 -1.23
CA PRO A 55 -7.36 -5.83 -2.35
C PRO A 55 -7.80 -4.95 -3.50
N TYR A 56 -7.52 -5.40 -4.71
CA TYR A 56 -7.98 -4.75 -5.94
C TYR A 56 -8.49 -5.82 -6.89
N THR A 57 -9.59 -5.52 -7.54
CA THR A 57 -10.14 -6.42 -8.56
C THR A 57 -9.54 -6.06 -9.90
N LEU A 58 -8.99 -7.07 -10.57
CA LEU A 58 -8.36 -6.86 -11.87
C LEU A 58 -9.41 -6.46 -12.91
N ASP A 59 -9.05 -5.54 -13.77
CA ASP A 59 -9.92 -5.06 -14.85
C ASP A 59 -11.19 -4.38 -14.37
N GLU A 60 -11.19 -3.84 -13.17
CA GLU A 60 -12.30 -3.08 -12.65
C GLU A 60 -11.87 -1.65 -12.41
N ASP A 61 -12.71 -0.72 -12.83
CA ASP A 61 -12.44 0.69 -12.56
C ASP A 61 -12.72 0.99 -11.10
N ASN A 62 -11.80 1.70 -10.49
CA ASN A 62 -11.97 2.14 -9.11
C ASN A 62 -12.38 3.60 -9.04
N TRP A 63 -12.82 4.14 -10.15
CA TRP A 63 -13.28 5.51 -10.25
C TRP A 63 -14.79 5.53 -10.26
N GLN A 64 -15.38 6.33 -9.42
CA GLN A 64 -16.83 6.40 -9.31
C GLN A 64 -17.36 7.73 -9.82
N ASP A 65 -18.52 7.67 -10.46
CA ASP A 65 -19.19 8.87 -10.90
C ASP A 65 -19.54 9.72 -9.68
N GLY A 66 -19.37 11.01 -9.83
CA GLY A 66 -19.63 11.92 -8.73
C GLY A 66 -18.52 11.96 -7.70
N TYR A 67 -17.51 11.15 -7.86
CA TYR A 67 -16.35 11.20 -7.01
C TYR A 67 -15.63 12.51 -7.27
N THR A 68 -15.65 13.35 -6.26
CA THR A 68 -15.05 14.66 -6.41
C THR A 68 -13.60 14.56 -6.03
N THR A 69 -12.78 14.40 -7.00
CA THR A 69 -11.39 14.42 -6.69
C THR A 69 -10.99 15.82 -6.35
N VAL A 70 -9.90 15.93 -5.75
CA VAL A 70 -9.24 17.19 -5.61
C VAL A 70 -8.58 17.48 -6.92
N VAL A 71 -9.39 17.90 -7.82
CA VAL A 71 -8.97 17.99 -9.20
C VAL A 71 -7.75 18.86 -9.37
N GLY A 72 -7.67 19.91 -8.61
CA GLY A 72 -6.53 20.79 -8.69
C GLY A 72 -5.22 20.07 -8.51
N SER A 73 -5.22 19.01 -7.74
CA SER A 73 -4.00 18.28 -7.47
C SER A 73 -3.53 17.47 -8.67
N LEU A 74 -4.38 17.29 -9.63
CA LEU A 74 -4.05 16.49 -10.81
C LEU A 74 -3.58 17.32 -11.97
N LEU A 75 -3.66 18.60 -11.82
CA LEU A 75 -3.36 19.51 -12.93
C LEU A 75 -2.06 20.25 -12.78
#